data_78575e54207d050257631694e8455a19
#
_entry.id   78575e54207d050257631694e8455a19
#
_cell.length_a   1.000
_cell.length_b   1.000
_cell.length_c   1.000
_cell.angle_alpha   90.00
_cell.angle_beta   90.00
_cell.angle_gamma   90.00
#
_symmetry.space_group_name_H-M   'P 1'
#
loop_
_entity.id
_entity.type
_entity.pdbx_description
1 polymer ?
#
loop_
_entity_poly.entity_id
_entity_poly.type
_entity_poly.pdbx_seq_one_letter_code
_entity_poly.pdbx_strand_id
1 'polypeptide(L)'
;LVALEGKVNGKNLEVDAPDVPTVTVTADGVLRAPLASGEITTSMAFDVLSMGVGSDGTSGFPLVGVYLTGRELRAAAEVDASVTPLMPAAQLYMAGMDYSFNTHRMFFNRVTDCRIHNSADQVEDGQLYRVVTGMYSAQMLGTVKSKSLGLLSLEPKMADGTPVTDFEECILRDKNGNEIKEWYALAAYLQTFGEEGLS
;
A
#
# COMPACT_ATOMS: atom_id res chain seq x y z
N LEU A 1 -3.40 4.71 5.93
CA LEU A 1 -4.27 4.20 4.86
C LEU A 1 -5.29 3.18 5.39
N VAL A 2 -4.90 2.21 6.22
CA VAL A 2 -5.84 1.25 6.86
C VAL A 2 -6.88 1.97 7.73
N ALA A 3 -6.48 3.05 8.42
CA ALA A 3 -7.40 3.86 9.24
C ALA A 3 -8.44 4.64 8.41
N LEU A 4 -8.25 4.76 7.10
CA LEU A 4 -9.11 5.53 6.21
C LEU A 4 -10.27 4.75 5.61
N GLU A 5 -10.31 3.44 5.77
CA GLU A 5 -11.47 2.63 5.35
C GLU A 5 -12.77 3.02 6.08
N GLY A 6 -12.69 3.84 7.13
CA GLY A 6 -13.84 4.17 7.95
C GLY A 6 -14.32 5.61 8.02
N LYS A 7 -13.47 6.64 7.85
CA LYS A 7 -13.90 8.04 8.09
C LYS A 7 -13.11 9.06 7.28
N VAL A 8 -13.81 9.89 6.52
CA VAL A 8 -13.31 11.16 6.00
C VAL A 8 -14.27 12.26 6.41
N ASN A 9 -13.80 13.26 7.18
CA ASN A 9 -14.60 14.42 7.63
C ASN A 9 -15.95 14.04 8.26
N GLY A 10 -15.99 13.03 9.13
CA GLY A 10 -17.23 12.54 9.71
C GLY A 10 -18.16 11.85 8.70
N LYS A 11 -17.75 11.72 7.43
CA LYS A 11 -18.40 10.89 6.42
C LYS A 11 -17.67 9.55 6.38
N ASN A 12 -18.40 8.47 6.59
CA ASN A 12 -17.85 7.13 6.41
C ASN A 12 -17.50 6.95 4.94
N LEU A 13 -16.23 6.72 4.64
CA LEU A 13 -15.85 5.97 3.45
C LEU A 13 -16.23 4.52 3.76
N GLU A 14 -17.47 4.15 3.46
CA GLU A 14 -17.89 2.77 3.49
C GLU A 14 -17.24 2.09 2.29
N VAL A 15 -16.08 1.54 2.52
CA VAL A 15 -15.47 0.55 1.64
C VAL A 15 -15.80 -0.79 2.26
N ASP A 16 -16.21 -1.75 1.44
CA ASP A 16 -16.33 -3.14 1.89
C ASP A 16 -14.99 -3.56 2.48
N ALA A 17 -14.92 -3.60 3.81
CA ALA A 17 -13.76 -4.05 4.54
C ALA A 17 -13.98 -5.55 4.83
N PRO A 18 -13.36 -6.47 4.07
CA PRO A 18 -13.43 -7.89 4.38
C PRO A 18 -12.80 -8.16 5.75
N ASP A 19 -13.36 -9.13 6.46
CA ASP A 19 -12.86 -9.57 7.78
C ASP A 19 -11.56 -10.38 7.60
N VAL A 20 -10.54 -9.74 7.04
CA VAL A 20 -9.19 -10.30 6.86
C VAL A 20 -8.15 -9.24 7.20
N PRO A 21 -6.99 -9.65 7.73
CA PRO A 21 -5.90 -8.71 8.01
C PRO A 21 -5.52 -7.93 6.76
N THR A 22 -5.51 -6.59 6.87
CA THR A 22 -5.21 -5.68 5.77
C THR A 22 -3.85 -5.04 6.00
N VAL A 23 -3.01 -5.10 4.97
CA VAL A 23 -1.71 -4.43 4.90
C VAL A 23 -1.79 -3.33 3.85
N THR A 24 -1.21 -2.17 4.12
CA THR A 24 -1.06 -1.11 3.12
C THR A 24 0.38 -0.99 2.70
N VAL A 25 0.60 -0.74 1.42
CA VAL A 25 1.93 -0.58 0.84
C VAL A 25 1.95 0.64 -0.07
N THR A 26 2.94 1.49 0.09
CA THR A 26 3.27 2.54 -0.89
C THR A 26 4.77 2.60 -1.11
N ALA A 27 5.21 3.01 -2.29
CA ALA A 27 6.62 3.14 -2.63
C ALA A 27 7.07 4.60 -2.54
N ASP A 28 8.31 4.84 -2.11
CA ASP A 28 8.91 6.19 -2.10
C ASP A 28 8.85 6.83 -3.50
N GLY A 29 9.07 6.03 -4.53
CA GLY A 29 9.06 6.48 -5.93
C GLY A 29 7.75 7.07 -6.45
N VAL A 30 6.62 6.94 -5.72
CA VAL A 30 5.34 7.59 -6.11
C VAL A 30 5.12 8.93 -5.40
N LEU A 31 5.91 9.26 -4.39
CA LEU A 31 5.83 10.54 -3.68
C LEU A 31 6.43 11.66 -4.55
N ARG A 32 5.66 12.75 -4.75
CA ARG A 32 6.03 13.85 -5.65
C ARG A 32 6.49 15.10 -4.93
N ALA A 33 6.02 15.32 -3.69
CA ALA A 33 6.36 16.49 -2.90
C ALA A 33 6.44 16.16 -1.42
N PRO A 34 7.24 16.86 -0.62
CA PRO A 34 7.20 16.79 0.84
C PRO A 34 6.01 17.59 1.37
N LEU A 35 5.53 17.23 2.56
CA LEU A 35 4.64 18.09 3.33
C LEU A 35 5.47 19.11 4.11
N ALA A 36 5.14 20.39 3.98
CA ALA A 36 5.75 21.44 4.76
C ALA A 36 5.18 21.45 6.19
N SER A 37 5.98 21.95 7.16
CA SER A 37 5.49 22.21 8.51
C SER A 37 4.48 23.34 8.52
N GLY A 38 3.42 23.21 9.29
CA GLY A 38 2.36 24.20 9.43
C GLY A 38 0.99 23.68 9.00
N GLU A 39 0.13 24.58 8.55
CA GLU A 39 -1.20 24.23 8.07
C GLU A 39 -1.10 23.45 6.74
N ILE A 40 -1.69 22.26 6.71
CA ILE A 40 -1.72 21.40 5.52
C ILE A 40 -3.06 21.55 4.81
N THR A 41 -3.00 21.99 3.55
CA THR A 41 -4.17 22.11 2.69
C THR A 41 -4.43 20.85 1.87
N THR A 42 -5.66 20.67 1.37
CA THR A 42 -5.99 19.57 0.44
C THR A 42 -5.13 19.62 -0.83
N SER A 43 -4.76 20.83 -1.31
CA SER A 43 -3.86 20.98 -2.46
C SER A 43 -2.48 20.43 -2.17
N MET A 44 -1.94 20.65 -0.96
CA MET A 44 -0.65 20.10 -0.56
C MET A 44 -0.70 18.57 -0.49
N ALA A 45 -1.78 18.00 0.03
CA ALA A 45 -1.95 16.55 0.02
C ALA A 45 -2.05 15.99 -1.41
N PHE A 46 -2.72 16.71 -2.31
CA PHE A 46 -2.74 16.37 -3.74
C PHE A 46 -1.34 16.38 -4.34
N ASP A 47 -0.54 17.42 -4.09
CA ASP A 47 0.82 17.54 -4.65
C ASP A 47 1.74 16.37 -4.25
N VAL A 48 1.51 15.78 -3.07
CA VAL A 48 2.30 14.61 -2.60
C VAL A 48 2.04 13.37 -3.45
N LEU A 49 0.79 13.12 -3.85
CA LEU A 49 0.35 11.88 -4.52
C LEU A 49 -0.45 12.17 -5.80
N SER A 50 0.00 13.16 -6.59
CA SER A 50 -0.69 13.65 -7.79
C SER A 50 -0.44 12.81 -9.05
N MET A 51 0.25 11.65 -8.95
CA MET A 51 0.55 10.84 -10.13
C MET A 51 -0.71 10.26 -10.78
N GLY A 52 -0.72 10.34 -12.12
CA GLY A 52 -1.65 9.62 -12.97
C GLY A 52 -3.05 10.20 -13.04
N VAL A 53 -3.90 9.44 -13.69
CA VAL A 53 -5.34 9.74 -13.88
C VAL A 53 -6.07 8.41 -13.72
N GLY A 54 -7.20 8.44 -13.03
CA GLY A 54 -8.04 7.25 -12.87
C GLY A 54 -8.90 6.96 -14.10
N SER A 55 -9.62 5.84 -14.08
CA SER A 55 -10.55 5.48 -15.15
C SER A 55 -11.75 6.43 -15.21
N ASP A 56 -12.04 7.14 -14.12
CA ASP A 56 -13.03 8.21 -14.03
C ASP A 56 -12.60 9.54 -14.69
N GLY A 57 -11.38 9.60 -15.23
CA GLY A 57 -10.80 10.78 -15.86
C GLY A 57 -10.32 11.86 -14.88
N THR A 58 -10.37 11.63 -13.57
CA THR A 58 -9.87 12.57 -12.55
C THR A 58 -8.42 12.31 -12.18
N SER A 59 -7.69 13.40 -11.79
CA SER A 59 -6.27 13.34 -11.46
C SER A 59 -6.01 12.52 -10.19
N GLY A 60 -4.91 11.80 -10.19
CA GLY A 60 -4.46 10.89 -9.15
C GLY A 60 -4.82 9.44 -9.45
N PHE A 61 -3.87 8.52 -9.19
CA PHE A 61 -4.17 7.10 -9.26
C PHE A 61 -5.16 6.69 -8.16
N PRO A 62 -6.10 5.78 -8.47
CA PRO A 62 -6.98 5.21 -7.46
C PRO A 62 -6.22 4.21 -6.56
N LEU A 63 -6.74 4.01 -5.37
CA LEU A 63 -6.38 2.87 -4.53
C LEU A 63 -7.03 1.60 -5.07
N VAL A 64 -6.30 0.51 -4.98
CA VAL A 64 -6.79 -0.84 -5.30
C VAL A 64 -6.63 -1.76 -4.10
N GLY A 65 -7.55 -2.70 -3.96
CA GLY A 65 -7.50 -3.77 -2.97
C GLY A 65 -7.22 -5.10 -3.68
N VAL A 66 -6.06 -5.68 -3.44
CA VAL A 66 -5.65 -6.98 -3.98
C VAL A 66 -5.29 -7.92 -2.85
N TYR A 67 -5.03 -9.17 -3.15
CA TYR A 67 -4.59 -10.15 -2.16
C TYR A 67 -3.22 -10.70 -2.52
N LEU A 68 -2.38 -10.86 -1.48
CA LEU A 68 -1.10 -11.54 -1.56
C LEU A 68 -1.07 -12.67 -0.53
N THR A 69 -0.38 -13.74 -0.84
CA THR A 69 -0.06 -14.76 0.15
C THR A 69 0.96 -14.24 1.15
N GLY A 70 1.04 -14.82 2.34
CA GLY A 70 2.04 -14.41 3.32
C GLY A 70 3.47 -14.59 2.83
N ARG A 71 3.73 -15.56 1.96
CA ARG A 71 5.02 -15.70 1.27
C ARG A 71 5.31 -14.48 0.40
N GLU A 72 4.32 -13.97 -0.31
CA GLU A 72 4.46 -12.79 -1.16
C GLU A 72 4.59 -11.50 -0.33
N LEU A 73 3.94 -11.40 0.83
CA LEU A 73 4.16 -10.30 1.78
C LEU A 73 5.61 -10.29 2.29
N ARG A 74 6.16 -11.46 2.65
CA ARG A 74 7.59 -11.56 3.00
C ARG A 74 8.49 -11.18 1.83
N ALA A 75 8.12 -11.54 0.60
CA ALA A 75 8.87 -11.14 -0.59
C ALA A 75 8.82 -9.62 -0.80
N ALA A 76 7.71 -8.94 -0.50
CA ALA A 76 7.64 -7.48 -0.52
C ALA A 76 8.59 -6.87 0.54
N ALA A 77 8.60 -7.40 1.77
CA ALA A 77 9.55 -6.99 2.80
C ALA A 77 11.01 -7.25 2.39
N GLU A 78 11.29 -8.35 1.67
CA GLU A 78 12.62 -8.62 1.12
C GLU A 78 13.02 -7.63 0.01
N VAL A 79 12.08 -7.16 -0.81
CA VAL A 79 12.36 -6.07 -1.77
C VAL A 79 12.82 -4.84 -1.00
N ASP A 80 12.10 -4.44 0.05
CA ASP A 80 12.48 -3.27 0.85
C ASP A 80 13.84 -3.50 1.53
N ALA A 81 14.04 -4.59 2.25
CA ALA A 81 15.26 -4.87 3.00
C ALA A 81 16.50 -5.05 2.10
N SER A 82 16.33 -5.52 0.86
CA SER A 82 17.45 -5.87 -0.03
C SER A 82 17.68 -4.86 -1.14
N VAL A 83 16.63 -4.25 -1.71
CA VAL A 83 16.76 -3.36 -2.87
C VAL A 83 16.92 -1.90 -2.45
N THR A 84 16.22 -1.44 -1.41
CA THR A 84 16.27 -0.06 -0.93
C THR A 84 17.70 0.46 -0.69
N PRO A 85 18.64 -0.30 -0.08
CA PRO A 85 20.01 0.17 0.11
C PRO A 85 20.76 0.48 -1.19
N LEU A 86 20.33 -0.09 -2.32
CA LEU A 86 20.91 0.12 -3.64
C LEU A 86 20.12 1.14 -4.47
N MET A 87 18.82 1.22 -4.25
CA MET A 87 17.90 2.07 -4.99
C MET A 87 16.85 2.65 -4.02
N PRO A 88 17.12 3.80 -3.39
CA PRO A 88 16.24 4.38 -2.38
C PRO A 88 14.79 4.59 -2.86
N ALA A 89 14.58 4.92 -4.13
CA ALA A 89 13.24 5.06 -4.72
C ALA A 89 12.41 3.76 -4.72
N ALA A 90 13.02 2.60 -4.44
CA ALA A 90 12.34 1.33 -4.26
C ALA A 90 11.91 1.07 -2.82
N GLN A 91 12.18 2.00 -1.89
CA GLN A 91 11.74 1.89 -0.51
C GLN A 91 10.23 1.73 -0.44
N LEU A 92 9.79 0.78 0.38
CA LEU A 92 8.38 0.51 0.60
C LEU A 92 8.00 0.95 2.02
N TYR A 93 6.92 1.70 2.12
CA TYR A 93 6.29 2.04 3.39
C TYR A 93 5.10 1.11 3.58
N MET A 94 5.14 0.29 4.62
CA MET A 94 4.12 -0.70 4.91
C MET A 94 3.44 -0.38 6.24
N ALA A 95 2.12 -0.50 6.31
CA ALA A 95 1.37 -0.43 7.56
C ALA A 95 0.45 -1.65 7.65
N GLY A 96 0.11 -2.07 8.87
CA GLY A 96 -0.63 -3.30 9.13
C GLY A 96 0.25 -4.55 9.23
N MET A 97 1.55 -4.42 9.00
CA MET A 97 2.54 -5.49 9.10
C MET A 97 3.85 -4.95 9.68
N ASP A 98 4.44 -5.71 10.59
CA ASP A 98 5.78 -5.45 11.14
C ASP A 98 6.74 -6.53 10.64
N TYR A 99 7.95 -6.16 10.30
CA TYR A 99 8.99 -7.12 9.93
C TYR A 99 10.36 -6.71 10.46
N SER A 100 11.20 -7.70 10.72
CA SER A 100 12.60 -7.54 11.12
C SER A 100 13.52 -8.11 10.06
N PHE A 101 14.66 -7.48 9.85
CA PHE A 101 15.64 -7.97 8.90
C PHE A 101 17.07 -7.84 9.40
N ASN A 102 17.97 -8.63 8.82
CA ASN A 102 19.40 -8.61 9.13
C ASN A 102 20.21 -8.32 7.85
N THR A 103 20.89 -7.17 7.84
CA THR A 103 21.68 -6.69 6.69
C THR A 103 22.93 -7.53 6.39
N HIS A 104 23.38 -8.36 7.34
CA HIS A 104 24.52 -9.27 7.16
C HIS A 104 24.14 -10.58 6.43
N ARG A 105 22.87 -10.82 6.20
CA ARG A 105 22.40 -11.97 5.42
C ARG A 105 22.48 -11.69 3.92
N MET A 106 22.41 -12.75 3.13
CA MET A 106 22.40 -12.66 1.67
C MET A 106 21.19 -11.84 1.17
N PHE A 107 21.37 -11.18 0.04
CA PHE A 107 20.28 -10.50 -0.67
C PHE A 107 19.09 -11.46 -0.87
N PHE A 108 17.88 -10.91 -0.74
CA PHE A 108 16.62 -11.63 -0.82
C PHE A 108 16.45 -12.77 0.21
N ASN A 109 17.23 -12.72 1.30
CA ASN A 109 17.11 -13.58 2.48
C ASN A 109 17.43 -12.80 3.78
N ARG A 110 17.09 -11.53 3.81
CA ARG A 110 17.37 -10.62 4.93
C ARG A 110 16.26 -10.59 5.97
N VAL A 111 15.01 -10.74 5.56
CA VAL A 111 13.85 -10.75 6.49
C VAL A 111 13.94 -11.96 7.40
N THR A 112 13.87 -11.71 8.69
CA THR A 112 14.00 -12.73 9.74
C THR A 112 12.68 -13.01 10.47
N ASP A 113 11.78 -12.03 10.50
CA ASP A 113 10.47 -12.13 11.13
C ASP A 113 9.46 -11.26 10.35
N CYS A 114 8.20 -11.66 10.35
CA CYS A 114 7.13 -10.92 9.71
C CYS A 114 5.82 -11.23 10.43
N ARG A 115 5.13 -10.19 10.94
CA ARG A 115 3.93 -10.32 11.77
C ARG A 115 2.87 -9.32 11.33
N ILE A 116 1.62 -9.64 11.61
CA ILE A 116 0.54 -8.65 11.53
C ILE A 116 0.71 -7.65 12.67
N HIS A 117 0.60 -6.36 12.34
CA HIS A 117 0.80 -5.27 13.29
C HIS A 117 -0.15 -5.40 14.50
N ASN A 118 0.37 -5.16 15.70
CA ASN A 118 -0.35 -5.32 16.96
C ASN A 118 -0.88 -6.74 17.24
N SER A 119 -0.39 -7.76 16.53
CA SER A 119 -0.69 -9.17 16.78
C SER A 119 0.57 -9.95 17.13
N ALA A 120 0.41 -11.01 17.90
CA ALA A 120 1.46 -12.02 18.08
C ALA A 120 1.57 -12.96 16.86
N ASP A 121 0.60 -12.90 15.95
CA ASP A 121 0.49 -13.84 14.86
C ASP A 121 1.55 -13.54 13.79
N GLN A 122 2.29 -14.56 13.43
CA GLN A 122 3.20 -14.50 12.29
C GLN A 122 2.40 -14.57 10.99
N VAL A 123 2.92 -13.89 9.98
CA VAL A 123 2.40 -14.01 8.62
C VAL A 123 2.59 -15.44 8.13
N GLU A 124 1.50 -16.12 7.81
CA GLU A 124 1.48 -17.52 7.35
C GLU A 124 1.63 -17.58 5.82
N ASP A 125 2.57 -18.37 5.32
CA ASP A 125 2.95 -18.43 3.91
C ASP A 125 1.80 -18.68 2.94
N GLY A 126 0.85 -19.53 3.32
CA GLY A 126 -0.27 -19.94 2.47
C GLY A 126 -1.55 -19.13 2.65
N GLN A 127 -1.63 -18.29 3.68
CA GLN A 127 -2.80 -17.46 3.95
C GLN A 127 -2.83 -16.25 3.01
N LEU A 128 -4.03 -15.86 2.58
CA LEU A 128 -4.25 -14.63 1.84
C LEU A 128 -4.43 -13.45 2.79
N TYR A 129 -3.77 -12.37 2.48
CA TYR A 129 -3.85 -11.08 3.17
C TYR A 129 -4.28 -10.02 2.16
N ARG A 130 -5.22 -9.18 2.57
CA ARG A 130 -5.61 -8.05 1.75
C ARG A 130 -4.50 -7.01 1.73
N VAL A 131 -4.17 -6.50 0.55
CA VAL A 131 -3.19 -5.43 0.35
C VAL A 131 -3.88 -4.26 -0.31
N VAL A 132 -3.82 -3.09 0.32
CA VAL A 132 -4.29 -1.83 -0.25
C VAL A 132 -3.07 -1.02 -0.69
N THR A 133 -3.07 -0.60 -1.94
CA THR A 133 -1.97 0.17 -2.53
C THR A 133 -2.49 1.03 -3.68
N GLY A 134 -1.68 1.96 -4.18
CA GLY A 134 -2.02 2.68 -5.42
C GLY A 134 -2.00 1.77 -6.64
N MET A 135 -2.84 2.05 -7.63
CA MET A 135 -2.93 1.25 -8.86
C MET A 135 -1.59 1.09 -9.55
N TYR A 136 -0.80 2.15 -9.68
CA TYR A 136 0.53 2.08 -10.29
C TYR A 136 1.44 1.09 -9.53
N SER A 137 1.47 1.17 -8.22
CA SER A 137 2.27 0.27 -7.38
C SER A 137 1.82 -1.18 -7.53
N ALA A 138 0.51 -1.44 -7.59
CA ALA A 138 -0.04 -2.78 -7.82
C ALA A 138 0.40 -3.36 -9.17
N GLN A 139 0.34 -2.57 -10.23
CA GLN A 139 0.81 -2.96 -11.56
C GLN A 139 2.31 -3.26 -11.57
N MET A 140 3.10 -2.52 -10.79
CA MET A 140 4.55 -2.74 -10.67
C MET A 140 4.89 -4.04 -9.89
N LEU A 141 4.02 -4.54 -9.02
CA LEU A 141 4.26 -5.82 -8.32
C LEU A 141 4.51 -6.97 -9.29
N GLY A 142 3.78 -7.04 -10.39
CA GLY A 142 4.00 -8.05 -11.44
C GLY A 142 5.38 -8.00 -12.10
N THR A 143 6.10 -6.87 -12.01
CA THR A 143 7.44 -6.72 -12.59
C THR A 143 8.56 -7.17 -11.65
N VAL A 144 8.28 -7.38 -10.36
CA VAL A 144 9.28 -7.77 -9.34
C VAL A 144 9.95 -9.09 -9.71
N LYS A 145 9.19 -10.05 -10.22
CA LYS A 145 9.73 -11.36 -10.65
C LYS A 145 10.83 -11.22 -11.69
N SER A 146 10.64 -10.39 -12.71
CA SER A 146 11.64 -10.16 -13.76
C SER A 146 12.84 -9.37 -13.23
N LYS A 147 12.62 -8.38 -12.37
CA LYS A 147 13.66 -7.53 -11.78
C LYS A 147 14.52 -8.28 -10.76
N SER A 148 13.95 -9.25 -10.06
CA SER A 148 14.66 -10.11 -9.09
C SER A 148 15.27 -11.37 -9.73
N LEU A 149 15.32 -11.47 -11.07
CA LEU A 149 15.78 -12.66 -11.79
C LEU A 149 15.01 -13.94 -11.39
N GLY A 150 13.74 -13.79 -11.04
CA GLY A 150 12.86 -14.88 -10.62
C GLY A 150 13.00 -15.31 -9.15
N LEU A 151 13.86 -14.64 -8.37
CA LEU A 151 14.06 -14.97 -6.95
C LEU A 151 12.83 -14.59 -6.09
N LEU A 152 12.14 -13.51 -6.46
CA LEU A 152 10.93 -13.06 -5.81
C LEU A 152 9.77 -13.07 -6.82
N SER A 153 8.62 -13.52 -6.38
CA SER A 153 7.38 -13.46 -7.16
C SER A 153 6.30 -12.83 -6.32
N LEU A 154 5.69 -11.78 -6.85
CA LEU A 154 4.56 -11.07 -6.29
C LEU A 154 3.47 -11.09 -7.37
N GLU A 155 2.44 -11.88 -7.15
CA GLU A 155 1.33 -12.03 -8.09
C GLU A 155 0.05 -11.61 -7.39
N PRO A 156 -0.45 -10.39 -7.66
CA PRO A 156 -1.71 -9.92 -7.09
C PRO A 156 -2.86 -10.86 -7.43
N LYS A 157 -3.70 -11.12 -6.43
CA LYS A 157 -4.83 -12.05 -6.52
C LYS A 157 -6.13 -11.37 -6.13
N MET A 158 -7.22 -11.92 -6.60
CA MET A 158 -8.57 -11.67 -6.10
C MET A 158 -8.77 -12.36 -4.74
N ALA A 159 -9.88 -12.08 -4.07
CA ALA A 159 -10.20 -12.68 -2.76
C ALA A 159 -10.33 -14.21 -2.78
N ASP A 160 -10.65 -14.78 -3.92
CA ASP A 160 -10.75 -16.23 -4.13
C ASP A 160 -9.39 -16.90 -4.44
N GLY A 161 -8.31 -16.09 -4.51
CA GLY A 161 -6.96 -16.56 -4.82
C GLY A 161 -6.63 -16.64 -6.31
N THR A 162 -7.54 -16.29 -7.20
CA THR A 162 -7.24 -16.23 -8.65
C THR A 162 -6.37 -15.01 -8.96
N PRO A 163 -5.44 -15.09 -9.93
CA PRO A 163 -4.62 -13.95 -10.34
C PRO A 163 -5.47 -12.79 -10.85
N VAL A 164 -5.08 -11.56 -10.49
CA VAL A 164 -5.67 -10.34 -11.03
C VAL A 164 -5.25 -10.19 -12.49
N THR A 165 -6.21 -10.12 -13.38
CA THR A 165 -6.00 -9.89 -14.83
C THR A 165 -6.31 -8.43 -15.21
N ASP A 166 -7.22 -7.79 -14.48
CA ASP A 166 -7.59 -6.40 -14.65
C ASP A 166 -7.63 -5.70 -13.29
N PHE A 167 -6.74 -4.73 -13.09
CA PHE A 167 -6.69 -3.95 -11.85
C PHE A 167 -7.84 -2.97 -11.70
N GLU A 168 -8.58 -2.66 -12.76
CA GLU A 168 -9.77 -1.80 -12.65
C GLU A 168 -10.88 -2.45 -11.82
N GLU A 169 -10.96 -3.78 -11.83
CA GLU A 169 -11.89 -4.53 -10.98
C GLU A 169 -11.53 -4.47 -9.48
N CYS A 170 -10.28 -4.10 -9.17
CA CYS A 170 -9.76 -3.99 -7.82
C CYS A 170 -9.84 -2.57 -7.25
N ILE A 171 -10.33 -1.58 -8.01
CA ILE A 171 -10.40 -0.18 -7.58
C ILE A 171 -11.33 -0.07 -6.37
N LEU A 172 -10.83 0.59 -5.31
CA LEU A 172 -11.62 0.94 -4.16
C LEU A 172 -12.50 2.16 -4.49
N ARG A 173 -13.80 2.01 -4.23
CA ARG A 173 -14.79 3.06 -4.50
C ARG A 173 -15.52 3.44 -3.22
N ASP A 174 -15.91 4.70 -3.14
CA ASP A 174 -16.78 5.17 -2.06
C ASP A 174 -18.24 4.67 -2.29
N LYS A 175 -19.12 4.92 -1.32
CA LYS A 175 -20.54 4.55 -1.39
C LYS A 175 -21.30 5.17 -2.57
N ASN A 176 -20.74 6.17 -3.24
CA ASN A 176 -21.33 6.82 -4.41
C ASN A 176 -20.74 6.25 -5.72
N GLY A 177 -19.82 5.30 -5.63
CA GLY A 177 -19.14 4.68 -6.76
C GLY A 177 -17.93 5.47 -7.27
N ASN A 178 -17.51 6.55 -6.61
CA ASN A 178 -16.34 7.32 -7.00
C ASN A 178 -15.06 6.59 -6.61
N GLU A 179 -14.03 6.69 -7.43
CA GLU A 179 -12.72 6.14 -7.14
C GLU A 179 -12.07 6.83 -5.94
N ILE A 180 -11.54 6.07 -5.00
CA ILE A 180 -10.77 6.59 -3.89
C ILE A 180 -9.34 6.83 -4.36
N LYS A 181 -8.97 8.10 -4.56
CA LYS A 181 -7.62 8.47 -5.00
C LYS A 181 -6.62 8.41 -3.83
N GLU A 182 -5.35 8.08 -4.13
CA GLU A 182 -4.28 8.05 -3.12
C GLU A 182 -4.16 9.38 -2.37
N TRP A 183 -4.16 10.52 -3.10
CA TRP A 183 -4.07 11.85 -2.49
C TRP A 183 -5.29 12.17 -1.61
N TYR A 184 -6.47 11.71 -2.01
CA TYR A 184 -7.69 11.91 -1.23
C TYR A 184 -7.65 11.12 0.08
N ALA A 185 -7.15 9.88 0.03
CA ALA A 185 -6.93 9.08 1.22
C ALA A 185 -5.93 9.75 2.18
N LEU A 186 -4.83 10.33 1.64
CA LEU A 186 -3.87 11.10 2.44
C LEU A 186 -4.53 12.34 3.08
N ALA A 187 -5.25 13.13 2.31
CA ALA A 187 -5.96 14.31 2.82
C ALA A 187 -6.94 13.95 3.94
N ALA A 188 -7.70 12.88 3.73
CA ALA A 188 -8.64 12.38 4.71
C ALA A 188 -7.96 11.92 6.01
N TYR A 189 -6.84 11.23 5.89
CA TYR A 189 -6.04 10.83 7.06
C TYR A 189 -5.52 12.05 7.83
N LEU A 190 -4.94 13.02 7.14
CA LEU A 190 -4.45 14.25 7.77
C LEU A 190 -5.56 15.00 8.53
N GLN A 191 -6.79 14.97 8.05
CA GLN A 191 -7.92 15.58 8.73
C GLN A 191 -8.34 14.89 10.04
N THR A 192 -7.86 13.66 10.29
CA THR A 192 -8.14 12.97 11.56
C THR A 192 -7.38 13.55 12.76
N PHE A 193 -6.31 14.31 12.52
CA PHE A 193 -5.46 14.85 13.60
C PHE A 193 -5.99 16.13 14.25
N GLY A 194 -7.06 16.73 13.75
CA GLY A 194 -7.65 17.93 14.34
C GLY A 194 -6.70 19.13 14.39
N GLU A 195 -7.04 20.13 15.24
CA GLU A 195 -6.23 21.37 15.39
C GLU A 195 -4.92 21.14 16.14
N GLU A 196 -4.77 20.08 16.91
CA GLU A 196 -3.55 19.76 17.65
C GLU A 196 -2.43 19.23 16.73
N GLY A 197 -2.80 18.81 15.51
CA GLY A 197 -1.86 18.39 14.49
C GLY A 197 -1.08 17.12 14.82
N LEU A 198 -0.10 16.82 13.97
CA LEU A 198 0.92 15.79 14.19
C LEU A 198 2.08 16.42 14.98
N SER A 199 2.31 15.94 16.18
CA SER A 199 3.47 16.33 17.02
C SER A 199 4.70 15.48 16.68
#